data_188543803d904e7077ae808fc90fbd58
#
_entry.id   188543803d904e7077ae808fc90fbd58
#
_cell.length_a   1.000
_cell.length_b   1.000
_cell.length_c   1.000
_cell.angle_alpha   90.00
_cell.angle_beta   90.00
_cell.angle_gamma   90.00
#
_symmetry.space_group_name_H-M   'P 1'
#
loop_
_entity.id
_entity.type
_entity.pdbx_description
1 polymer ?
#
loop_
_entity_poly.entity_id
_entity_poly.type
_entity_poly.pdbx_seq_one_letter_code
_entity_poly.pdbx_strand_id
1 'polypeptide(L)'
;MGAYSQEQIIIAEGMTGQELLDFVVENYKPAEVLSWEHAKDTLYSVIDLQENSQLSCVYTGYTITLNTGVDPSTDADSQGINAEHTYPQSMGADNEPMKSDMHHLYPVRAAVNSSRNNAPYYDIDDNKTDVWFHLGFDQSNIPTENIDSYSEKEN
;
A
#
# COMPACT_ATOMS: atom_id res chain seq x y z
N MET A 1 0.00 -27.76 4.79
CA MET A 1 0.53 -26.40 4.53
C MET A 1 2.03 -26.49 4.45
N GLY A 2 2.60 -26.37 3.26
CA GLY A 2 4.05 -26.39 3.08
C GLY A 2 4.61 -25.03 3.47
N ALA A 3 5.52 -25.01 4.43
CA ALA A 3 6.30 -23.82 4.73
C ALA A 3 7.18 -23.52 3.52
N TYR A 4 6.95 -22.43 2.82
CA TYR A 4 7.90 -21.88 1.86
C TYR A 4 9.08 -21.31 2.67
N SER A 5 10.17 -22.07 2.79
CA SER A 5 11.43 -21.49 3.21
C SER A 5 11.99 -20.75 1.99
N GLN A 6 11.77 -19.44 1.91
CA GLN A 6 12.56 -18.61 0.99
C GLN A 6 13.98 -18.60 1.54
N GLU A 7 14.93 -19.13 0.78
CA GLU A 7 16.35 -18.91 1.07
C GLU A 7 16.61 -17.40 0.96
N GLN A 8 17.00 -16.79 2.04
CA GLN A 8 17.34 -15.38 2.09
C GLN A 8 18.68 -15.18 1.41
N ILE A 9 18.69 -14.58 0.23
CA ILE A 9 19.92 -14.26 -0.52
C ILE A 9 20.47 -12.95 0.04
N ILE A 10 21.72 -12.99 0.52
CA ILE A 10 22.44 -11.79 0.92
C ILE A 10 23.04 -11.16 -0.33
N ILE A 11 22.57 -9.97 -0.72
CA ILE A 11 22.96 -9.31 -1.98
C ILE A 11 24.09 -8.28 -1.83
N ALA A 12 24.38 -7.82 -0.60
CA ALA A 12 25.35 -6.76 -0.32
C ALA A 12 26.13 -7.06 0.98
N GLU A 13 26.72 -8.26 1.06
CA GLU A 13 27.40 -8.75 2.27
C GLU A 13 28.54 -7.80 2.68
N GLY A 14 28.48 -7.32 3.92
CA GLY A 14 29.51 -6.46 4.52
C GLY A 14 29.46 -4.98 4.10
N MET A 15 28.61 -4.60 3.14
CA MET A 15 28.46 -3.19 2.72
C MET A 15 27.65 -2.40 3.73
N THR A 16 28.04 -1.15 3.98
CA THR A 16 27.31 -0.24 4.88
C THR A 16 27.39 1.21 4.39
N GLY A 17 26.52 2.07 4.92
CA GLY A 17 26.56 3.51 4.62
C GLY A 17 26.44 3.83 3.14
N GLN A 18 27.32 4.72 2.64
CA GLN A 18 27.26 5.18 1.25
C GLN A 18 27.59 4.07 0.24
N GLU A 19 28.50 3.16 0.57
CA GLU A 19 28.84 2.02 -0.30
C GLU A 19 27.62 1.12 -0.56
N LEU A 20 26.82 0.81 0.47
CA LEU A 20 25.59 0.06 0.34
C LEU A 20 24.55 0.81 -0.51
N LEU A 21 24.41 2.12 -0.28
CA LEU A 21 23.48 2.95 -1.04
C LEU A 21 23.85 2.97 -2.53
N ASP A 22 25.11 3.20 -2.86
CA ASP A 22 25.60 3.24 -4.23
C ASP A 22 25.39 1.88 -4.92
N PHE A 23 25.70 0.79 -4.23
CA PHE A 23 25.45 -0.57 -4.73
C PHE A 23 23.97 -0.82 -5.03
N VAL A 24 23.07 -0.46 -4.12
CA VAL A 24 21.62 -0.64 -4.31
C VAL A 24 21.11 0.21 -5.47
N VAL A 25 21.54 1.47 -5.56
CA VAL A 25 21.14 2.35 -6.67
C VAL A 25 21.64 1.83 -8.01
N GLU A 26 22.88 1.36 -8.09
CA GLU A 26 23.46 0.84 -9.34
C GLU A 26 22.76 -0.44 -9.82
N ASN A 27 22.45 -1.34 -8.91
CA ASN A 27 21.98 -2.68 -9.26
C ASN A 27 20.46 -2.85 -9.24
N TYR A 28 19.72 -2.01 -8.50
CA TYR A 28 18.28 -2.17 -8.25
C TYR A 28 17.44 -0.95 -8.62
N LYS A 29 18.05 0.14 -9.07
CA LYS A 29 17.29 1.27 -9.61
C LYS A 29 16.45 0.78 -10.80
N PRO A 30 15.15 1.12 -10.85
CA PRO A 30 14.29 0.75 -11.98
C PRO A 30 14.88 1.19 -13.33
N ALA A 31 14.93 0.29 -14.30
CA ALA A 31 15.39 0.59 -15.66
C ALA A 31 14.36 1.44 -16.41
N GLU A 32 13.09 1.29 -16.09
CA GLU A 32 11.97 2.02 -16.67
C GLU A 32 11.11 2.64 -15.56
N VAL A 33 10.61 3.83 -15.82
CA VAL A 33 9.66 4.53 -14.95
C VAL A 33 8.33 4.60 -15.70
N LEU A 34 7.30 3.99 -15.14
CA LEU A 34 5.95 4.09 -15.69
C LEU A 34 5.39 5.50 -15.45
N SER A 35 4.50 5.96 -16.33
CA SER A 35 3.68 7.13 -16.00
C SER A 35 2.77 6.79 -14.82
N TRP A 36 2.33 7.79 -14.08
CA TRP A 36 1.44 7.62 -12.93
C TRP A 36 0.19 6.78 -13.26
N GLU A 37 -0.45 7.02 -14.40
CA GLU A 37 -1.63 6.26 -14.82
C GLU A 37 -1.30 4.78 -15.07
N HIS A 38 -0.23 4.52 -15.82
CA HIS A 38 0.19 3.14 -16.10
C HIS A 38 0.69 2.41 -14.84
N ALA A 39 1.26 3.12 -13.88
CA ALA A 39 1.67 2.52 -12.60
C ALA A 39 0.43 2.06 -11.80
N LYS A 40 -0.63 2.87 -11.71
CA LYS A 40 -1.88 2.48 -11.07
C LYS A 40 -2.54 1.28 -11.77
N ASP A 41 -2.61 1.31 -13.10
CA ASP A 41 -3.20 0.21 -13.85
C ASP A 41 -2.43 -1.09 -13.65
N THR A 42 -1.09 -1.02 -13.67
CA THR A 42 -0.22 -2.17 -13.42
C THR A 42 -0.36 -2.69 -11.98
N LEU A 43 -0.41 -1.77 -11.01
CA LEU A 43 -0.61 -2.11 -9.60
C LEU A 43 -1.90 -2.92 -9.41
N TYR A 44 -3.01 -2.43 -9.96
CA TYR A 44 -4.32 -3.02 -9.72
C TYR A 44 -4.64 -4.24 -10.58
N SER A 45 -4.09 -4.31 -11.81
CA SER A 45 -4.42 -5.40 -12.75
C SER A 45 -3.37 -6.51 -12.82
N VAL A 46 -2.18 -6.30 -12.25
CA VAL A 46 -1.08 -7.27 -12.34
C VAL A 46 -0.48 -7.58 -10.96
N ILE A 47 -0.08 -6.54 -10.18
CA ILE A 47 0.70 -6.74 -8.96
C ILE A 47 -0.18 -7.18 -7.80
N ASP A 48 -1.25 -6.45 -7.52
CA ASP A 48 -2.15 -6.70 -6.38
C ASP A 48 -3.46 -7.39 -6.79
N LEU A 49 -3.59 -7.74 -8.08
CA LEU A 49 -4.75 -8.48 -8.55
C LEU A 49 -4.76 -9.89 -7.94
N GLN A 50 -5.84 -10.19 -7.25
CA GLN A 50 -6.08 -11.49 -6.64
C GLN A 50 -6.92 -12.39 -7.56
N GLU A 51 -7.14 -13.64 -7.14
CA GLU A 51 -8.05 -14.55 -7.82
C GLU A 51 -9.46 -13.92 -7.97
N ASN A 52 -10.17 -14.31 -9.01
CA ASN A 52 -11.51 -13.80 -9.34
C ASN A 52 -11.57 -12.28 -9.59
N SER A 53 -10.48 -11.68 -10.09
CA SER A 53 -10.36 -10.24 -10.35
C SER A 53 -10.59 -9.38 -9.11
N GLN A 54 -10.26 -9.88 -7.94
CA GLN A 54 -10.40 -9.15 -6.69
C GLN A 54 -9.20 -8.23 -6.43
N LEU A 55 -9.48 -7.09 -5.81
CA LEU A 55 -8.50 -6.11 -5.35
C LEU A 55 -8.86 -5.70 -3.92
N SER A 56 -7.90 -5.82 -2.99
CA SER A 56 -8.16 -5.59 -1.57
C SER A 56 -7.36 -4.41 -1.02
N CYS A 57 -8.00 -3.61 -0.19
CA CYS A 57 -7.33 -2.58 0.60
C CYS A 57 -6.34 -3.22 1.58
N VAL A 58 -5.07 -2.80 1.51
CA VAL A 58 -3.99 -3.35 2.36
C VAL A 58 -4.21 -3.08 3.86
N TYR A 59 -4.90 -1.98 4.20
CA TYR A 59 -5.13 -1.61 5.60
C TYR A 59 -6.34 -2.28 6.25
N THR A 60 -7.41 -2.50 5.51
CA THR A 60 -8.71 -2.90 6.11
C THR A 60 -9.27 -4.21 5.56
N GLY A 61 -8.66 -4.77 4.52
CA GLY A 61 -9.20 -5.93 3.82
C GLY A 61 -10.47 -5.64 3.01
N TYR A 62 -10.90 -4.37 2.87
CA TYR A 62 -12.00 -4.02 1.98
C TYR A 62 -11.69 -4.48 0.56
N THR A 63 -12.55 -5.31 -0.01
CA THR A 63 -12.30 -5.97 -1.30
C THR A 63 -13.36 -5.59 -2.31
N ILE A 64 -12.91 -5.26 -3.51
CA ILE A 64 -13.75 -5.02 -4.70
C ILE A 64 -13.47 -6.07 -5.77
N THR A 65 -14.31 -6.12 -6.79
CA THR A 65 -14.06 -6.94 -7.99
C THR A 65 -13.94 -6.03 -9.19
N LEU A 66 -12.80 -6.09 -9.89
CA LEU A 66 -12.57 -5.30 -11.10
C LEU A 66 -13.40 -5.83 -12.27
N ASN A 67 -14.04 -4.93 -13.00
CA ASN A 67 -14.89 -5.24 -14.14
C ASN A 67 -14.05 -5.44 -15.40
N THR A 68 -14.27 -6.54 -16.08
CA THR A 68 -13.59 -6.84 -17.34
C THR A 68 -13.87 -5.78 -18.40
N GLY A 69 -12.82 -5.26 -19.02
CA GLY A 69 -12.93 -4.28 -20.11
C GLY A 69 -13.10 -2.83 -19.65
N VAL A 70 -13.06 -2.58 -18.36
CA VAL A 70 -12.94 -1.23 -17.78
C VAL A 70 -11.47 -0.96 -17.45
N ASP A 71 -11.04 0.29 -17.57
CA ASP A 71 -9.72 0.73 -17.15
C ASP A 71 -9.54 0.45 -15.65
N PRO A 72 -8.48 -0.27 -15.22
CA PRO A 72 -8.35 -0.76 -13.85
C PRO A 72 -8.34 0.33 -12.79
N SER A 73 -7.65 1.44 -13.03
CA SER A 73 -7.56 2.54 -12.07
C SER A 73 -8.88 3.31 -11.98
N THR A 74 -9.56 3.50 -13.09
CA THR A 74 -10.89 4.13 -13.14
C THR A 74 -11.94 3.27 -12.42
N ASP A 75 -11.90 1.95 -12.62
CA ASP A 75 -12.85 1.03 -12.00
C ASP A 75 -12.63 0.95 -10.48
N ALA A 76 -11.38 0.81 -10.05
CA ALA A 76 -11.02 0.78 -8.63
C ALA A 76 -11.46 2.06 -7.91
N ASP A 77 -11.19 3.24 -8.50
CA ASP A 77 -11.58 4.54 -7.95
C ASP A 77 -13.11 4.67 -7.84
N SER A 78 -13.85 4.23 -8.84
CA SER A 78 -15.31 4.22 -8.82
C SER A 78 -15.90 3.34 -7.70
N GLN A 79 -15.16 2.32 -7.27
CA GLN A 79 -15.51 1.41 -6.19
C GLN A 79 -14.87 1.78 -4.83
N GLY A 80 -14.22 2.95 -4.75
CA GLY A 80 -13.69 3.53 -3.52
C GLY A 80 -12.31 3.02 -3.11
N ILE A 81 -11.52 2.49 -4.05
CA ILE A 81 -10.10 2.17 -3.85
C ILE A 81 -9.25 3.15 -4.68
N ASN A 82 -8.24 3.74 -4.05
CA ASN A 82 -7.20 4.52 -4.72
C ASN A 82 -5.79 4.05 -4.32
N ALA A 83 -4.75 4.62 -4.96
CA ALA A 83 -3.37 4.29 -4.65
C ALA A 83 -2.87 5.08 -3.45
N GLU A 84 -2.38 4.36 -2.48
CA GLU A 84 -1.70 4.88 -1.30
C GLU A 84 -0.19 4.93 -1.53
N HIS A 85 0.42 6.09 -1.22
CA HIS A 85 1.87 6.22 -1.08
C HIS A 85 2.26 5.99 0.38
N THR A 86 2.77 4.81 0.72
CA THR A 86 3.22 4.53 2.10
C THR A 86 4.36 5.44 2.52
N TYR A 87 5.22 5.87 1.59
CA TYR A 87 6.06 7.04 1.75
C TYR A 87 5.35 8.25 1.13
N PRO A 88 4.89 9.23 1.91
CA PRO A 88 3.99 10.28 1.44
C PRO A 88 4.55 11.16 0.33
N GLN A 89 3.72 11.54 -0.63
CA GLN A 89 4.09 12.51 -1.66
C GLN A 89 4.60 13.82 -1.05
N SER A 90 3.97 14.32 0.00
CA SER A 90 4.38 15.53 0.73
C SER A 90 5.75 15.44 1.39
N MET A 91 6.32 14.24 1.49
CA MET A 91 7.66 13.99 2.05
C MET A 91 8.71 13.69 0.96
N GLY A 92 8.38 13.85 -0.31
CA GLY A 92 9.33 13.76 -1.43
C GLY A 92 8.98 12.74 -2.52
N ALA A 93 7.86 12.01 -2.40
CA ALA A 93 7.39 11.08 -3.43
C ALA A 93 6.39 11.73 -4.42
N ASP A 94 6.43 13.04 -4.62
CA ASP A 94 5.52 13.78 -5.48
C ASP A 94 5.98 13.85 -6.95
N ASN A 95 7.24 13.51 -7.22
CA ASN A 95 7.84 13.52 -8.56
C ASN A 95 8.34 12.13 -8.97
N GLU A 96 8.40 11.89 -10.30
CA GLU A 96 8.99 10.67 -10.83
C GLU A 96 10.52 10.60 -10.57
N PRO A 97 11.08 9.44 -10.33
CA PRO A 97 10.46 8.10 -10.38
C PRO A 97 9.68 7.70 -9.13
N MET A 98 9.79 8.41 -8.03
CA MET A 98 9.22 8.02 -6.73
C MET A 98 7.69 7.97 -6.76
N LYS A 99 7.04 8.87 -7.49
CA LYS A 99 5.58 8.94 -7.58
C LYS A 99 4.95 7.66 -8.14
N SER A 100 5.62 7.02 -9.10
CA SER A 100 5.15 5.80 -9.76
C SER A 100 5.88 4.55 -9.29
N ASP A 101 6.66 4.62 -8.22
CA ASP A 101 7.39 3.48 -7.67
C ASP A 101 6.45 2.55 -6.91
N MET A 102 6.13 1.42 -7.54
CA MET A 102 5.20 0.42 -7.01
C MET A 102 5.70 -0.32 -5.76
N HIS A 103 6.96 -0.14 -5.33
CA HIS A 103 7.46 -0.71 -4.07
C HIS A 103 6.83 -0.08 -2.83
N HIS A 104 6.28 1.13 -2.95
CA HIS A 104 5.59 1.81 -1.86
C HIS A 104 4.17 2.27 -2.24
N LEU A 105 3.61 1.74 -3.34
CA LEU A 105 2.22 1.96 -3.74
C LEU A 105 1.37 0.75 -3.37
N TYR A 106 0.19 1.00 -2.82
CA TYR A 106 -0.75 -0.05 -2.44
C TYR A 106 -2.20 0.37 -2.71
N PRO A 107 -3.09 -0.58 -3.04
CA PRO A 107 -4.51 -0.31 -3.11
C PRO A 107 -5.07 -0.08 -1.70
N VAL A 108 -5.71 1.06 -1.49
CA VAL A 108 -6.29 1.44 -0.19
C VAL A 108 -7.67 2.02 -0.38
N ARG A 109 -8.58 1.72 0.54
CA ARG A 109 -9.90 2.37 0.61
C ARG A 109 -9.71 3.89 0.73
N ALA A 110 -10.31 4.65 -0.19
CA ALA A 110 -10.09 6.10 -0.31
C ALA A 110 -10.35 6.88 0.99
N ALA A 111 -11.36 6.46 1.77
CA ALA A 111 -11.64 7.07 3.08
C ALA A 111 -10.50 6.85 4.10
N VAL A 112 -9.88 5.67 4.09
CA VAL A 112 -8.75 5.34 4.97
C VAL A 112 -7.50 6.09 4.55
N ASN A 113 -7.22 6.13 3.24
CA ASN A 113 -6.11 6.91 2.68
C ASN A 113 -6.23 8.40 3.06
N SER A 114 -7.42 8.98 2.87
CA SER A 114 -7.69 10.37 3.25
C SER A 114 -7.55 10.61 4.76
N SER A 115 -7.97 9.66 5.58
CA SER A 115 -7.83 9.74 7.04
C SER A 115 -6.37 9.65 7.48
N ARG A 116 -5.60 8.70 6.91
CA ARG A 116 -4.18 8.56 7.20
C ARG A 116 -3.40 9.83 6.82
N ASN A 117 -3.70 10.46 5.68
CA ASN A 117 -2.98 11.63 5.18
C ASN A 117 -1.47 11.32 5.05
N ASN A 118 -0.61 12.03 5.78
CA ASN A 118 0.84 11.79 5.85
C ASN A 118 1.32 11.41 7.27
N ALA A 119 0.41 10.94 8.11
CA ALA A 119 0.76 10.50 9.46
C ALA A 119 1.74 9.31 9.43
N PRO A 120 2.69 9.23 10.35
CA PRO A 120 3.58 8.08 10.46
C PRO A 120 2.82 6.83 10.90
N TYR A 121 3.38 5.66 10.58
CA TYR A 121 2.85 4.39 11.06
C TYR A 121 3.42 4.11 12.45
N TYR A 122 2.56 3.79 13.38
CA TYR A 122 2.91 3.30 14.70
C TYR A 122 1.70 2.60 15.34
N ASP A 123 1.94 1.82 16.38
CA ASP A 123 0.91 1.22 17.19
C ASP A 123 0.29 2.28 18.11
N ILE A 124 -1.02 2.45 18.05
CA ILE A 124 -1.76 3.46 18.77
C ILE A 124 -2.39 2.80 20.01
N ASP A 125 -2.26 3.43 21.17
CA ASP A 125 -2.99 3.00 22.38
C ASP A 125 -4.51 3.06 22.11
N ASP A 126 -5.22 1.96 22.33
CA ASP A 126 -6.67 1.84 22.10
C ASP A 126 -7.47 3.01 22.66
N ASN A 127 -7.05 3.53 23.84
CA ASN A 127 -7.70 4.67 24.49
C ASN A 127 -7.45 6.03 23.83
N LYS A 128 -6.55 6.06 22.83
CA LYS A 128 -6.21 7.24 22.04
C LYS A 128 -6.68 7.12 20.60
N THR A 129 -7.16 5.94 20.20
CA THR A 129 -7.67 5.69 18.87
C THR A 129 -9.04 6.35 18.70
N ASP A 130 -9.14 7.29 17.78
CA ASP A 130 -10.38 8.03 17.51
C ASP A 130 -11.26 7.32 16.47
N VAL A 131 -10.64 6.61 15.52
CA VAL A 131 -11.35 5.89 14.47
C VAL A 131 -10.72 4.53 14.23
N TRP A 132 -11.58 3.53 14.15
CA TRP A 132 -11.27 2.14 13.84
C TRP A 132 -11.83 1.77 12.47
N PHE A 133 -10.97 1.37 11.55
CA PHE A 133 -11.35 0.99 10.19
C PHE A 133 -11.28 -0.52 10.00
N HIS A 134 -12.33 -1.11 9.45
CA HIS A 134 -12.36 -2.52 9.11
C HIS A 134 -13.25 -2.76 7.89
N LEU A 135 -12.73 -3.50 6.91
CA LEU A 135 -13.43 -3.73 5.65
C LEU A 135 -13.94 -2.42 5.04
N GLY A 136 -15.23 -2.34 4.76
CA GLY A 136 -15.88 -1.17 4.16
C GLY A 136 -16.46 -0.14 5.15
N PHE A 137 -16.26 -0.31 6.46
CA PHE A 137 -16.84 0.57 7.48
C PHE A 137 -15.78 1.15 8.45
N ASP A 138 -16.21 2.11 9.25
CA ASP A 138 -15.44 2.76 10.31
C ASP A 138 -16.33 2.99 11.55
N GLN A 139 -15.71 3.05 12.71
CA GLN A 139 -16.39 3.30 13.99
C GLN A 139 -15.49 4.07 14.96
N SER A 140 -16.10 4.83 15.88
CA SER A 140 -15.38 5.60 16.90
C SER A 140 -15.28 4.88 18.25
N ASN A 141 -16.03 3.80 18.44
CA ASN A 141 -15.95 3.02 19.67
C ASN A 141 -14.92 1.90 19.51
N ILE A 142 -14.20 1.61 20.58
CA ILE A 142 -13.27 0.48 20.64
C ILE A 142 -14.02 -0.81 20.24
N PRO A 143 -13.52 -1.59 19.27
CA PRO A 143 -14.11 -2.87 18.92
C PRO A 143 -14.12 -3.83 20.10
N THR A 144 -15.20 -4.58 20.29
CA THR A 144 -15.32 -5.56 21.36
C THR A 144 -14.84 -6.95 20.97
N GLU A 145 -14.67 -7.19 19.66
CA GLU A 145 -14.23 -8.46 19.11
C GLU A 145 -13.28 -8.21 17.94
N ASN A 146 -12.30 -9.08 17.75
CA ASN A 146 -11.33 -9.06 16.65
C ASN A 146 -10.59 -7.71 16.48
N ILE A 147 -10.27 -7.04 17.58
CA ILE A 147 -9.64 -5.71 17.58
C ILE A 147 -8.39 -5.65 16.69
N ASP A 148 -7.56 -6.69 16.71
CA ASP A 148 -6.33 -6.80 15.90
C ASP A 148 -6.58 -6.81 14.38
N SER A 149 -7.83 -6.90 13.93
CA SER A 149 -8.20 -6.84 12.51
C SER A 149 -8.56 -5.43 12.02
N TYR A 150 -8.53 -4.45 12.92
CA TYR A 150 -8.83 -3.07 12.60
C TYR A 150 -7.55 -2.26 12.38
N SER A 151 -7.63 -1.28 11.48
CA SER A 151 -6.63 -0.23 11.37
C SER A 151 -7.07 0.99 12.15
N GLU A 152 -6.15 1.63 12.82
CA GLU A 152 -6.39 2.66 13.81
C GLU A 152 -5.96 4.05 13.34
N LYS A 153 -6.64 5.09 13.82
CA LYS A 153 -6.32 6.50 13.57
C LYS A 153 -6.50 7.33 14.86
N GLU A 154 -5.44 8.03 15.25
CA GLU A 154 -5.45 9.13 16.23
C GLU A 154 -5.52 10.48 15.49
N ASN A 155 -6.29 11.45 16.00
CA ASN A 155 -6.40 12.81 15.45
C ASN A 155 -5.30 13.76 15.93
#